data_8a3e0854b07104da28c60639d9eeb3ab
#
_entry.id   8a3e0854b07104da28c60639d9eeb3ab
#
_cell.length_a   1.000
_cell.length_b   1.000
_cell.length_c   1.000
_cell.angle_alpha   90.00
_cell.angle_beta   90.00
_cell.angle_gamma   90.00
#
_symmetry.space_group_name_H-M   'P 1'
#
loop_
_entity.id
_entity.type
_entity.pdbx_description
1 polymer ?
#
loop_
_entity_poly.entity_id
_entity_poly.type
_entity_poly.pdbx_seq_one_letter_code
_entity_poly.pdbx_strand_id
1 'polypeptide(L)' 'MIIENTIKDLQYMFQSCKTLKNIDELIYLNVNNCTNFSYMFDGCSSLKDIKPLENWDVSKGTNFSGIFGGCL' A
#
# COMPACT_ATOMS: atom_id res chain seq x y z
N MET A 1 -5.61 -22.51 -14.04
CA MET A 1 -4.89 -21.26 -14.37
C MET A 1 -4.17 -20.74 -13.14
N ILE A 2 -2.89 -20.54 -13.25
CA ILE A 2 -2.10 -19.96 -12.18
C ILE A 2 -1.95 -18.47 -12.46
N ILE A 3 -2.41 -17.65 -11.53
CA ILE A 3 -2.23 -16.22 -11.64
C ILE A 3 -1.05 -15.85 -10.75
N GLU A 4 0.03 -15.44 -11.35
CA GLU A 4 1.17 -14.94 -10.61
C GLU A 4 0.98 -13.46 -10.35
N ASN A 5 1.04 -13.11 -9.08
CA ASN A 5 1.01 -11.71 -8.66
C ASN A 5 2.44 -11.29 -8.37
N THR A 6 3.07 -10.65 -9.36
CA THR A 6 4.48 -10.24 -9.27
C THR A 6 4.60 -8.73 -9.18
N ILE A 7 3.74 -8.12 -8.36
CA ILE A 7 3.78 -6.66 -8.15
C ILE A 7 5.13 -6.28 -7.57
N LYS A 8 5.83 -5.38 -8.26
CA LYS A 8 7.13 -4.88 -7.81
C LYS A 8 7.11 -3.42 -7.43
N ASP A 9 6.08 -2.68 -7.85
CA ASP A 9 6.02 -1.24 -7.69
C ASP A 9 4.58 -0.82 -7.40
N LEU A 10 4.38 -0.27 -6.21
CA LEU A 10 3.09 0.27 -5.79
C LEU A 10 3.15 1.78 -5.58
N GLN A 11 4.17 2.42 -6.15
CA GLN A 11 4.36 3.86 -6.05
C GLN A 11 3.09 4.62 -6.49
N TYR A 12 2.61 5.52 -5.65
CA TYR A 12 1.47 6.40 -5.91
C TYR A 12 0.12 5.68 -6.09
N MET A 13 0.01 4.41 -5.80
CA MET A 13 -1.19 3.61 -6.15
C MET A 13 -2.49 4.24 -5.69
N PHE A 14 -2.53 4.76 -4.47
CA PHE A 14 -3.72 5.38 -3.90
C PHE A 14 -3.48 6.86 -3.55
N GLN A 15 -2.53 7.49 -4.22
CA GLN A 15 -2.22 8.90 -3.93
C GLN A 15 -3.47 9.77 -4.09
N SER A 16 -3.70 10.63 -3.09
CA SER A 16 -4.80 11.59 -3.06
C SER A 16 -6.20 10.97 -3.07
N CYS A 17 -6.31 9.71 -2.68
CA CYS A 17 -7.61 9.07 -2.51
C CYS A 17 -8.26 9.57 -1.21
N LYS A 18 -8.80 10.77 -1.22
CA LYS A 18 -9.24 11.49 -0.02
C LYS A 18 -10.44 10.86 0.67
N THR A 19 -11.22 10.04 -0.04
CA THR A 19 -12.40 9.39 0.52
C THR A 19 -12.14 7.93 0.87
N LEU A 20 -10.95 7.42 0.61
CA LEU A 20 -10.61 6.03 0.90
C LEU A 20 -10.56 5.81 2.41
N LYS A 21 -11.40 4.92 2.91
CA LYS A 21 -11.49 4.58 4.33
C LYS A 21 -11.20 3.12 4.59
N ASN A 22 -11.67 2.23 3.70
CA ASN A 22 -11.62 0.78 3.89
C ASN A 22 -10.64 0.16 2.91
N ILE A 23 -9.61 -0.46 3.46
CA ILE A 23 -8.59 -1.16 2.66
C ILE A 23 -8.53 -2.65 3.03
N ASP A 24 -9.64 -3.20 3.55
CA ASP A 24 -9.67 -4.59 4.00
C ASP A 24 -9.22 -5.57 2.92
N GLU A 25 -9.58 -5.32 1.66
CA GLU A 25 -9.26 -6.24 0.58
C GLU A 25 -7.76 -6.27 0.24
N LEU A 26 -6.99 -5.32 0.73
CA LEU A 26 -5.54 -5.31 0.50
C LEU A 26 -4.84 -6.44 1.24
N ILE A 27 -5.51 -7.12 2.18
CA ILE A 27 -4.93 -8.32 2.81
C ILE A 27 -4.62 -9.42 1.79
N TYR A 28 -5.34 -9.41 0.66
CA TYR A 28 -5.16 -10.42 -0.38
C TYR A 28 -4.10 -10.05 -1.41
N LEU A 29 -3.58 -8.84 -1.33
CA LEU A 29 -2.57 -8.40 -2.28
C LEU A 29 -1.21 -8.98 -1.89
N ASN A 30 -0.56 -9.65 -2.82
CA ASN A 30 0.78 -10.18 -2.58
C ASN A 30 1.82 -9.11 -2.86
N VAL A 31 2.41 -8.57 -1.81
CA VAL A 31 3.42 -7.52 -1.91
C VAL A 31 4.83 -8.03 -1.61
N ASN A 32 4.99 -9.36 -1.55
CA ASN A 32 6.25 -9.97 -1.09
C ASN A 32 7.45 -9.60 -1.97
N ASN A 33 7.22 -9.28 -3.24
CA ASN A 33 8.29 -8.91 -4.16
C ASN A 33 8.33 -7.40 -4.45
N CYS A 34 7.49 -6.63 -3.78
CA CYS A 34 7.42 -5.19 -4.02
C CYS A 34 8.60 -4.48 -3.37
N THR A 35 9.26 -3.62 -4.15
CA THR A 35 10.41 -2.86 -3.68
C THR A 35 10.11 -1.38 -3.48
N ASN A 36 9.13 -0.83 -4.17
CA ASN A 36 8.81 0.59 -4.11
C ASN A 36 7.39 0.80 -3.62
N PHE A 37 7.26 1.33 -2.40
CA PHE A 37 5.98 1.66 -1.77
C PHE A 37 5.82 3.18 -1.60
N SER A 38 6.66 3.97 -2.27
CA SER A 38 6.69 5.41 -2.03
C SER A 38 5.37 6.07 -2.40
N TYR A 39 4.89 6.94 -1.52
CA TYR A 39 3.68 7.75 -1.70
C TYR A 39 2.41 6.93 -1.98
N MET A 40 2.42 5.65 -1.62
CA MET A 40 1.30 4.76 -1.94
C MET A 40 -0.03 5.28 -1.42
N PHE A 41 -0.05 5.80 -0.19
CA PHE A 41 -1.26 6.34 0.44
C PHE A 41 -1.15 7.84 0.71
N ASP A 42 -0.27 8.53 0.02
CA ASP A 42 -0.06 9.95 0.23
C ASP A 42 -1.36 10.72 -0.04
N GLY A 43 -1.77 11.52 0.93
CA GLY A 43 -2.99 12.32 0.78
C GLY A 43 -4.29 11.56 1.03
N CYS A 44 -4.23 10.32 1.51
CA CYS A 44 -5.43 9.56 1.90
C CYS A 44 -5.94 10.07 3.24
N SER A 45 -6.52 11.25 3.25
CA SER A 45 -6.85 11.95 4.49
C SER A 45 -7.97 11.30 5.31
N SER A 46 -8.74 10.41 4.70
CA SER A 46 -9.80 9.66 5.41
C SER A 46 -9.36 8.28 5.89
N LEU A 47 -8.15 7.87 5.56
CA LEU A 47 -7.63 6.56 5.96
C LEU A 47 -7.11 6.63 7.40
N LYS A 48 -7.80 5.96 8.31
CA LYS A 48 -7.47 5.98 9.74
C LYS A 48 -7.04 4.62 10.26
N ASP A 49 -7.45 3.54 9.59
CA ASP A 49 -7.18 2.18 10.02
C ASP A 49 -6.36 1.47 8.94
N ILE A 50 -5.11 1.15 9.29
CA ILE A 50 -4.20 0.44 8.39
C ILE A 50 -3.95 -0.99 8.85
N LYS A 51 -4.78 -1.48 9.77
CA LYS A 51 -4.64 -2.84 10.30
C LYS A 51 -4.59 -3.92 9.20
N PRO A 52 -5.33 -3.78 8.09
CA PRO A 52 -5.23 -4.78 7.02
C PRO A 52 -3.82 -4.97 6.44
N LEU A 53 -2.91 -4.02 6.69
CA LEU A 53 -1.53 -4.10 6.21
C LEU A 53 -0.58 -4.79 7.18
N GLU A 54 -1.05 -5.15 8.39
CA GLU A 54 -0.16 -5.62 9.46
C GLU A 54 0.61 -6.90 9.11
N ASN A 55 0.05 -7.72 8.24
CA ASN A 55 0.67 -8.99 7.84
C ASN A 55 1.40 -8.93 6.50
N TRP A 56 1.51 -7.75 5.91
CA TRP A 56 2.26 -7.60 4.68
C TRP A 56 3.73 -7.89 4.92
N ASP A 57 4.31 -8.75 4.08
CA ASP A 57 5.75 -8.97 4.08
C ASP A 57 6.39 -7.94 3.15
N VAL A 58 6.98 -6.92 3.76
CA VAL A 58 7.61 -5.82 3.01
C VAL A 58 9.14 -5.89 3.10
N SER A 59 9.68 -7.08 3.38
CA SER A 59 11.11 -7.25 3.61
C SER A 59 11.97 -6.89 2.41
N LYS A 60 11.42 -6.94 1.19
CA LYS A 60 12.13 -6.53 -0.02
C LYS A 60 11.95 -5.06 -0.35
N GLY A 61 11.15 -4.34 0.44
CA GLY A 61 10.92 -2.92 0.20
C GLY A 61 12.18 -2.10 0.42
N THR A 62 12.45 -1.19 -0.50
CA THR A 62 13.62 -0.31 -0.42
C THR A 62 13.23 1.17 -0.37
N ASN A 63 12.01 1.51 -0.78
CA ASN A 63 11.57 2.90 -0.77
C ASN A 63 10.17 2.99 -0.17
N PHE A 64 10.07 3.63 1.00
CA PHE A 64 8.82 3.88 1.72
C PHE A 64 8.57 5.38 1.90
N SER A 65 9.25 6.22 1.13
CA SER A 65 9.12 7.69 1.26
C SER A 65 7.68 8.12 1.12
N GLY A 66 7.17 8.88 2.09
CA GLY A 66 5.85 9.49 2.02
C GLY A 66 4.68 8.51 1.94
N ILE A 67 4.89 7.24 2.28
CA ILE A 67 3.87 6.21 2.10
C ILE A 67 2.53 6.57 2.77
N PHE A 68 2.56 7.23 3.92
CA PHE A 68 1.36 7.68 4.63
C PHE A 68 1.33 9.20 4.81
N GLY A 69 2.00 9.93 3.95
CA GLY A 69 2.00 11.39 4.01
C GLY A 69 0.58 11.92 3.93
N GLY A 70 0.21 12.81 4.86
CA GLY A 70 -1.12 13.42 4.84
C GLY A 70 -2.27 12.51 5.29
N CYS A 71 -1.98 11.36 5.88
CA CYS A 71 -3.00 10.43 6.40
C CYS A 71 -3.37 10.73 7.86
N LEU A 72 -3.52 11.96 8.21
CA LEU A 72 -3.81 12.33 9.61
C LEU A 72 -5.28 12.51 9.89
#